data_4927d710e9353f4ef328430441e181a9
#
_entry.id   4927d710e9353f4ef328430441e181a9
#
_cell.length_a   1.000
_cell.length_b   1.000
_cell.length_c   1.000
_cell.angle_alpha   90.00
_cell.angle_beta   90.00
_cell.angle_gamma   90.00
#
_symmetry.space_group_name_H-M   'P 1'
#
loop_
_entity.id
_entity.type
_entity.pdbx_description
1 polymer ?
#
loop_
_entity_poly.entity_id
_entity_poly.type
_entity_poly.pdbx_seq_one_letter_code
_entity_poly.pdbx_strand_id
1 'polypeptide(L)'
;DPTVINGGIIHSYGTNTRLGQGEWMVVESDESDGTFTRLPSTVAIVTNIDPEHMDHYGSFEDVKLAYRQFVDNIPFYGFAVLCSDHPEVQSLIPHIQDRRFVSYGFNPQADVRAVNVRYGQDGNTFDVQIGEMLISDIYLPMLGDHNIQNALAAIAVAHELEVSDVAIKKALRHFQGVHRRFTKTGVVNGITVIDDYGHHPIEIKAVLKASRQSLEGTGGKVIAVMQPHRYSRLCELMDEFCTS
;
A
#
# COMPACT_ATOMS: atom_id res chain seq x y z
N ASP A 1 -2.72 15.69 13.78
CA ASP A 1 -2.54 16.68 12.70
C ASP A 1 -1.09 16.67 12.19
N PRO A 2 -0.65 15.58 11.52
CA PRO A 2 0.71 15.44 11.00
C PRO A 2 0.96 16.33 9.78
N THR A 3 2.22 16.69 9.56
CA THR A 3 2.67 17.12 8.24
C THR A 3 2.68 15.93 7.30
N VAL A 4 2.19 16.10 6.08
CA VAL A 4 2.09 15.03 5.08
C VAL A 4 2.79 15.45 3.79
N ILE A 5 3.65 14.56 3.27
CA ILE A 5 4.31 14.70 1.96
C ILE A 5 4.07 13.41 1.20
N ASN A 6 3.41 13.50 0.05
CA ASN A 6 3.01 12.36 -0.78
C ASN A 6 3.32 12.65 -2.25
N GLY A 7 3.63 11.64 -3.06
CA GLY A 7 3.87 11.79 -4.49
C GLY A 7 2.60 12.15 -5.26
N GLY A 8 1.46 11.55 -4.90
CA GLY A 8 0.17 11.81 -5.50
C GLY A 8 -0.66 12.85 -4.75
N ILE A 9 -1.62 13.47 -5.44
CA ILE A 9 -2.57 14.41 -4.84
C ILE A 9 -3.60 13.64 -4.01
N ILE A 10 -3.65 13.92 -2.71
CA ILE A 10 -4.64 13.33 -1.79
C ILE A 10 -5.98 14.05 -1.99
N HIS A 11 -7.04 13.31 -2.32
CA HIS A 11 -8.36 13.88 -2.65
C HIS A 11 -8.89 14.81 -1.54
N SER A 12 -8.80 14.40 -0.28
CA SER A 12 -9.31 15.18 0.86
C SER A 12 -8.53 16.47 1.12
N TYR A 13 -7.32 16.60 0.59
CA TYR A 13 -6.48 17.80 0.76
C TYR A 13 -6.44 18.67 -0.50
N GLY A 14 -6.72 18.09 -1.67
CA GLY A 14 -6.57 18.77 -2.96
C GLY A 14 -5.11 19.09 -3.33
N THR A 15 -4.16 18.51 -2.59
CA THR A 15 -2.72 18.72 -2.76
C THR A 15 -1.95 17.47 -2.34
N ASN A 16 -0.69 17.39 -2.71
CA ASN A 16 0.22 16.33 -2.31
C ASN A 16 1.02 16.64 -1.04
N THR A 17 0.93 17.86 -0.54
CA THR A 17 1.67 18.28 0.66
C THR A 17 0.77 19.09 1.57
N ARG A 18 0.76 18.77 2.85
CA ARG A 18 0.01 19.51 3.87
C ARG A 18 0.91 19.72 5.08
N LEU A 19 1.06 20.97 5.50
CA LEU A 19 1.70 21.30 6.77
C LEU A 19 0.72 21.03 7.92
N GLY A 20 1.11 20.19 8.87
CA GLY A 20 0.40 19.94 10.11
C GLY A 20 0.97 20.73 11.28
N GLN A 21 0.29 20.67 12.42
CA GLN A 21 0.73 21.32 13.67
C GLN A 21 1.19 20.30 14.72
N GLY A 22 1.05 19.01 14.44
CA GLY A 22 1.52 17.93 15.29
C GLY A 22 3.01 17.64 15.10
N GLU A 23 3.54 16.81 15.96
CA GLU A 23 4.96 16.39 15.97
C GLU A 23 5.31 15.37 14.89
N TRP A 24 4.31 14.75 14.27
CA TRP A 24 4.51 13.71 13.28
C TRP A 24 4.59 14.26 11.86
N MET A 25 5.49 13.68 11.08
CA MET A 25 5.55 13.83 9.63
C MET A 25 5.34 12.47 8.96
N VAL A 26 4.41 12.41 8.01
CA VAL A 26 4.17 11.23 7.18
C VAL A 26 4.71 11.54 5.79
N VAL A 27 5.68 10.75 5.33
CA VAL A 27 6.37 10.97 4.06
C VAL A 27 6.27 9.70 3.21
N GLU A 28 5.83 9.85 1.96
CA GLU A 28 6.01 8.82 0.96
C GLU A 28 7.48 8.77 0.58
N SER A 29 8.08 7.62 0.76
CA SER A 29 9.50 7.36 0.56
C SER A 29 9.71 6.77 -0.83
N ASP A 30 10.54 7.38 -1.66
CA ASP A 30 10.85 6.94 -3.02
C ASP A 30 12.16 6.15 -3.03
N GLU A 31 12.10 4.90 -3.50
CA GLU A 31 13.27 4.02 -3.58
C GLU A 31 14.10 4.22 -4.84
N SER A 32 13.61 4.97 -5.83
CA SER A 32 14.16 4.99 -7.20
C SER A 32 15.63 5.40 -7.32
N ASP A 33 16.14 6.20 -6.37
CA ASP A 33 17.51 6.71 -6.34
C ASP A 33 18.27 6.36 -5.04
N GLY A 34 17.68 5.51 -4.19
CA GLY A 34 18.26 5.09 -2.92
C GLY A 34 18.27 6.15 -1.82
N THR A 35 17.76 7.36 -2.05
CA THR A 35 17.77 8.44 -1.03
C THR A 35 16.91 8.11 0.17
N PHE A 36 15.88 7.25 0.03
CA PHE A 36 15.04 6.80 1.13
C PHE A 36 15.83 6.17 2.29
N THR A 37 16.98 5.54 2.01
CA THR A 37 17.86 4.97 3.04
C THR A 37 18.51 6.02 3.94
N ARG A 38 18.43 7.31 3.59
CA ARG A 38 19.00 8.43 4.35
C ARG A 38 17.95 9.19 5.16
N LEU A 39 16.68 8.84 5.02
CA LEU A 39 15.60 9.48 5.78
C LEU A 39 15.65 9.03 7.25
N PRO A 40 15.66 9.95 8.21
CA PRO A 40 15.67 9.62 9.64
C PRO A 40 14.27 9.21 10.10
N SER A 41 13.80 8.05 9.66
CA SER A 41 12.47 7.55 9.99
C SER A 41 12.40 6.95 11.40
N THR A 42 11.45 7.39 12.21
CA THR A 42 11.10 6.74 13.48
C THR A 42 10.24 5.50 13.26
N VAL A 43 9.38 5.53 12.25
CA VAL A 43 8.56 4.41 11.81
C VAL A 43 8.80 4.21 10.32
N ALA A 44 9.16 2.99 9.90
CA ALA A 44 9.33 2.61 8.51
C ALA A 44 8.25 1.61 8.11
N ILE A 45 7.54 1.87 7.03
CA ILE A 45 6.57 0.94 6.45
C ILE A 45 7.16 0.37 5.18
N VAL A 46 7.15 -0.97 5.06
CA VAL A 46 7.55 -1.67 3.83
C VAL A 46 6.35 -2.48 3.33
N THR A 47 5.81 -2.09 2.20
CA THR A 47 4.64 -2.72 1.59
C THR A 47 5.00 -3.89 0.69
N ASN A 48 5.98 -3.68 -0.17
CA ASN A 48 6.49 -4.65 -1.14
C ASN A 48 7.94 -4.32 -1.50
N ILE A 49 8.65 -5.29 -2.06
CA ILE A 49 10.00 -5.15 -2.60
C ILE A 49 9.99 -5.86 -3.94
N ASP A 50 9.98 -5.11 -5.02
CA ASP A 50 9.92 -5.64 -6.38
C ASP A 50 11.20 -5.30 -7.16
N PRO A 51 11.56 -6.06 -8.22
CA PRO A 51 12.75 -5.78 -9.02
C PRO A 51 12.52 -4.56 -9.93
N GLU A 52 12.53 -3.38 -9.33
CA GLU A 52 12.44 -2.10 -10.01
C GLU A 52 13.75 -1.31 -9.88
N HIS A 53 13.94 -0.31 -10.75
CA HIS A 53 15.08 0.60 -10.72
C HIS A 53 16.45 -0.09 -10.82
N MET A 54 16.54 -1.17 -11.61
CA MET A 54 17.78 -1.93 -11.82
C MET A 54 18.90 -1.09 -12.42
N ASP A 55 18.58 -0.08 -13.20
CA ASP A 55 19.52 0.92 -13.74
C ASP A 55 20.23 1.73 -12.63
N HIS A 56 19.60 1.89 -11.45
CA HIS A 56 20.22 2.53 -10.30
C HIS A 56 20.95 1.51 -9.40
N TYR A 57 20.31 0.40 -9.07
CA TYR A 57 20.83 -0.56 -8.09
C TYR A 57 21.78 -1.60 -8.68
N GLY A 58 21.66 -1.92 -9.97
CA GLY A 58 22.46 -2.94 -10.64
C GLY A 58 21.97 -4.37 -10.44
N SER A 59 21.46 -4.73 -9.26
CA SER A 59 20.89 -6.05 -8.98
C SER A 59 19.71 -5.99 -8.02
N PHE A 60 18.86 -7.02 -8.05
CA PHE A 60 17.73 -7.13 -7.10
C PHE A 60 18.21 -7.35 -5.65
N GLU A 61 19.37 -7.99 -5.47
CA GLU A 61 19.97 -8.13 -4.14
C GLU A 61 20.37 -6.76 -3.55
N ASP A 62 20.83 -5.83 -4.38
CA ASP A 62 21.16 -4.47 -3.93
C ASP A 62 19.89 -3.69 -3.53
N VAL A 63 18.77 -3.91 -4.23
CA VAL A 63 17.47 -3.37 -3.82
C VAL A 63 17.11 -3.89 -2.43
N LYS A 64 17.18 -5.21 -2.21
CA LYS A 64 16.87 -5.82 -0.89
C LYS A 64 17.78 -5.31 0.21
N LEU A 65 19.06 -5.11 -0.09
CA LEU A 65 20.01 -4.51 0.85
C LEU A 65 19.65 -3.06 1.21
N ALA A 66 19.18 -2.26 0.25
CA ALA A 66 18.73 -0.90 0.51
C ALA A 66 17.50 -0.86 1.43
N TYR A 67 16.50 -1.75 1.20
CA TYR A 67 15.36 -1.86 2.10
C TYR A 67 15.75 -2.34 3.50
N ARG A 68 16.70 -3.27 3.61
CA ARG A 68 17.26 -3.67 4.90
C ARG A 68 17.90 -2.48 5.60
N GLN A 69 18.75 -1.71 4.89
CA GLN A 69 19.38 -0.51 5.45
C GLN A 69 18.33 0.52 5.90
N PHE A 70 17.23 0.69 5.14
CA PHE A 70 16.14 1.57 5.53
C PHE A 70 15.52 1.18 6.88
N VAL A 71 15.28 -0.12 7.09
CA VAL A 71 14.77 -0.63 8.37
C VAL A 71 15.81 -0.54 9.49
N ASP A 72 17.08 -0.85 9.20
CA ASP A 72 18.16 -0.80 10.18
C ASP A 72 18.46 0.64 10.67
N ASN A 73 18.11 1.66 9.89
CA ASN A 73 18.27 3.06 10.26
C ASN A 73 17.21 3.56 11.28
N ILE A 74 16.17 2.79 11.55
CA ILE A 74 15.16 3.14 12.57
C ILE A 74 15.85 3.23 13.94
N PRO A 75 15.61 4.28 14.76
CA PRO A 75 16.16 4.39 16.10
C PRO A 75 15.63 3.28 17.02
N PHE A 76 16.31 2.99 18.12
CA PHE A 76 15.96 1.90 19.03
C PHE A 76 14.54 2.04 19.64
N TYR A 77 14.00 3.24 19.69
CA TYR A 77 12.65 3.54 20.18
C TYR A 77 11.58 3.53 19.09
N GLY A 78 11.98 3.35 17.82
CA GLY A 78 11.07 3.25 16.68
C GLY A 78 10.70 1.80 16.36
N PHE A 79 9.98 1.61 15.25
CA PHE A 79 9.59 0.29 14.77
C PHE A 79 9.37 0.24 13.26
N ALA A 80 9.46 -0.96 12.69
CA ALA A 80 9.09 -1.23 11.32
C ALA A 80 7.68 -1.82 11.23
N VAL A 81 6.97 -1.57 10.12
CA VAL A 81 5.68 -2.17 9.79
C VAL A 81 5.83 -2.89 8.44
N LEU A 82 5.74 -4.23 8.46
CA LEU A 82 6.21 -5.08 7.37
C LEU A 82 5.08 -5.95 6.81
N CYS A 83 4.85 -5.90 5.49
CA CYS A 83 3.86 -6.74 4.81
C CYS A 83 4.33 -8.19 4.75
N SER A 84 3.78 -9.07 5.59
CA SER A 84 4.12 -10.49 5.62
C SER A 84 3.51 -11.32 4.47
N ASP A 85 2.64 -10.73 3.68
CA ASP A 85 2.09 -11.38 2.48
C ASP A 85 3.05 -11.30 1.29
N HIS A 86 3.98 -10.34 1.31
CA HIS A 86 4.96 -10.17 0.24
C HIS A 86 6.21 -11.02 0.51
N PRO A 87 6.59 -11.95 -0.39
CA PRO A 87 7.68 -12.91 -0.14
C PRO A 87 9.02 -12.23 0.21
N GLU A 88 9.39 -11.17 -0.52
CA GLU A 88 10.67 -10.50 -0.29
C GLU A 88 10.65 -9.68 1.01
N VAL A 89 9.52 -9.08 1.40
CA VAL A 89 9.38 -8.43 2.71
C VAL A 89 9.45 -9.46 3.83
N GLN A 90 8.79 -10.61 3.65
CA GLN A 90 8.86 -11.72 4.60
C GLN A 90 10.31 -12.24 4.75
N SER A 91 11.06 -12.33 3.66
CA SER A 91 12.47 -12.75 3.68
C SER A 91 13.38 -11.75 4.39
N LEU A 92 13.00 -10.49 4.48
CA LEU A 92 13.74 -9.46 5.22
C LEU A 92 13.66 -9.64 6.74
N ILE A 93 12.53 -10.14 7.26
CA ILE A 93 12.25 -10.24 8.70
C ILE A 93 13.36 -10.97 9.49
N PRO A 94 13.87 -12.15 9.09
CA PRO A 94 14.95 -12.83 9.82
C PRO A 94 16.27 -12.05 9.88
N HIS A 95 16.46 -11.05 9.04
CA HIS A 95 17.68 -10.24 8.97
C HIS A 95 17.60 -8.95 9.80
N ILE A 96 16.41 -8.63 10.33
CA ILE A 96 16.23 -7.46 11.21
C ILE A 96 16.75 -7.82 12.60
N GLN A 97 17.81 -7.15 13.03
CA GLN A 97 18.40 -7.32 14.33
C GLN A 97 18.24 -6.02 15.15
N ASP A 98 17.96 -6.18 16.43
CA ASP A 98 17.87 -5.06 17.38
C ASP A 98 16.86 -3.95 17.02
N ARG A 99 15.87 -4.26 16.18
CA ARG A 99 14.76 -3.36 15.83
C ARG A 99 13.44 -4.06 16.05
N ARG A 100 12.51 -3.34 16.66
CA ARG A 100 11.13 -3.79 16.80
C ARG A 100 10.44 -3.73 15.43
N PHE A 101 9.61 -4.71 15.14
CA PHE A 101 8.73 -4.66 13.98
C PHE A 101 7.33 -5.21 14.31
N VAL A 102 6.37 -4.82 13.48
CA VAL A 102 4.99 -5.31 13.47
C VAL A 102 4.72 -5.82 12.06
N SER A 103 4.34 -7.08 11.94
CA SER A 103 3.94 -7.67 10.66
C SER A 103 2.47 -7.46 10.39
N TYR A 104 2.10 -7.27 9.12
CA TYR A 104 0.70 -7.13 8.74
C TYR A 104 0.38 -7.87 7.43
N GLY A 105 -0.89 -8.23 7.25
CA GLY A 105 -1.35 -8.87 6.03
C GLY A 105 -2.59 -9.74 6.21
N PHE A 106 -2.83 -10.61 5.24
CA PHE A 106 -3.82 -11.70 5.31
C PHE A 106 -3.23 -12.97 5.93
N ASN A 107 -1.90 -13.05 5.96
CA ASN A 107 -1.17 -14.19 6.49
C ASN A 107 -1.64 -14.48 7.93
N PRO A 108 -2.00 -15.74 8.26
CA PRO A 108 -2.43 -16.12 9.61
C PRO A 108 -1.42 -15.83 10.72
N GLN A 109 -0.15 -15.67 10.38
CA GLN A 109 0.95 -15.38 11.32
C GLN A 109 1.24 -13.87 11.46
N ALA A 110 0.53 -13.00 10.72
CA ALA A 110 0.70 -11.57 10.84
C ALA A 110 0.18 -11.05 12.19
N ASP A 111 0.91 -10.10 12.80
CA ASP A 111 0.52 -9.46 14.06
C ASP A 111 -0.77 -8.63 13.88
N VAL A 112 -0.92 -7.95 12.74
CA VAL A 112 -2.11 -7.19 12.34
C VAL A 112 -2.71 -7.82 11.10
N ARG A 113 -3.80 -8.54 11.26
CA ARG A 113 -4.36 -9.40 10.22
C ARG A 113 -5.77 -9.01 9.82
N ALA A 114 -6.04 -8.91 8.50
CA ALA A 114 -7.40 -8.83 8.00
C ALA A 114 -8.11 -10.19 8.08
N VAL A 115 -9.31 -10.21 8.63
CA VAL A 115 -10.19 -11.38 8.71
C VAL A 115 -11.61 -10.99 8.28
N ASN A 116 -12.45 -11.97 7.96
CA ASN A 116 -13.86 -11.76 7.60
C ASN A 116 -14.05 -10.72 6.47
N VAL A 117 -13.18 -10.77 5.45
CA VAL A 117 -13.21 -9.82 4.34
C VAL A 117 -14.45 -10.02 3.48
N ARG A 118 -15.15 -8.93 3.22
CA ARG A 118 -16.32 -8.85 2.35
C ARG A 118 -16.08 -7.79 1.28
N TYR A 119 -16.04 -8.21 0.04
CA TYR A 119 -15.86 -7.32 -1.11
C TYR A 119 -17.20 -6.74 -1.52
N GLY A 120 -17.25 -5.42 -1.73
CA GLY A 120 -18.43 -4.70 -2.21
C GLY A 120 -18.13 -3.95 -3.51
N GLN A 121 -19.17 -3.36 -4.09
CA GLN A 121 -19.03 -2.61 -5.36
C GLN A 121 -18.32 -1.26 -5.21
N ASP A 122 -18.44 -0.63 -4.04
CA ASP A 122 -17.91 0.71 -3.76
C ASP A 122 -16.86 0.71 -2.63
N GLY A 123 -16.44 -0.46 -2.16
CA GLY A 123 -15.46 -0.58 -1.08
C GLY A 123 -15.49 -1.95 -0.41
N ASN A 124 -14.58 -2.17 0.50
CA ASN A 124 -14.43 -3.41 1.24
C ASN A 124 -14.80 -3.24 2.70
N THR A 125 -15.35 -4.29 3.30
CA THR A 125 -15.58 -4.37 4.75
C THR A 125 -14.80 -5.55 5.29
N PHE A 126 -14.09 -5.38 6.40
CA PHE A 126 -13.29 -6.42 7.02
C PHE A 126 -13.13 -6.16 8.51
N ASP A 127 -12.72 -7.19 9.22
CA ASP A 127 -12.30 -7.09 10.61
C ASP A 127 -10.77 -7.15 10.69
N VAL A 128 -10.20 -6.58 11.74
CA VAL A 128 -8.75 -6.65 11.99
C VAL A 128 -8.47 -7.31 13.32
N GLN A 129 -7.72 -8.39 13.29
CA GLN A 129 -7.23 -9.11 14.45
C GLN A 129 -5.83 -8.61 14.82
N ILE A 130 -5.65 -8.20 16.08
CA ILE A 130 -4.34 -7.78 16.65
C ILE A 130 -4.17 -8.54 17.97
N GLY A 131 -3.37 -9.62 17.97
CA GLY A 131 -3.32 -10.52 19.12
C GLY A 131 -4.71 -11.07 19.46
N GLU A 132 -5.20 -10.83 20.68
CA GLU A 132 -6.55 -11.21 21.12
C GLU A 132 -7.62 -10.15 20.81
N MET A 133 -7.22 -8.95 20.42
CA MET A 133 -8.14 -7.84 20.11
C MET A 133 -8.72 -7.98 18.71
N LEU A 134 -10.02 -7.69 18.56
CA LEU A 134 -10.71 -7.67 17.28
C LEU A 134 -11.35 -6.30 17.04
N ILE A 135 -10.92 -5.60 16.00
CA ILE A 135 -11.57 -4.38 15.52
C ILE A 135 -12.53 -4.79 14.40
N SER A 136 -13.83 -4.85 14.69
CA SER A 136 -14.85 -5.35 13.75
C SER A 136 -15.38 -4.27 12.83
N ASP A 137 -15.92 -4.67 11.66
CA ASP A 137 -16.67 -3.81 10.73
C ASP A 137 -15.93 -2.53 10.29
N ILE A 138 -14.69 -2.68 9.89
CA ILE A 138 -13.94 -1.61 9.24
C ILE A 138 -14.42 -1.52 7.79
N TYR A 139 -14.90 -0.34 7.39
CA TYR A 139 -15.24 -0.04 6.01
C TYR A 139 -14.16 0.84 5.37
N LEU A 140 -13.66 0.40 4.23
CA LEU A 140 -12.70 1.12 3.39
C LEU A 140 -13.36 1.36 2.02
N PRO A 141 -13.60 2.62 1.60
CA PRO A 141 -14.19 2.96 0.29
C PRO A 141 -13.17 2.83 -0.85
N MET A 142 -12.42 1.75 -0.85
CA MET A 142 -11.44 1.39 -1.86
C MET A 142 -11.53 -0.11 -2.15
N LEU A 143 -11.32 -0.49 -3.40
CA LEU A 143 -11.42 -1.87 -3.87
C LEU A 143 -10.04 -2.55 -3.90
N GLY A 144 -10.06 -3.89 -3.87
CA GLY A 144 -8.87 -4.73 -4.01
C GLY A 144 -8.14 -5.02 -2.71
N ASP A 145 -7.48 -6.18 -2.69
CA ASP A 145 -6.75 -6.70 -1.54
C ASP A 145 -5.57 -5.78 -1.16
N HIS A 146 -4.89 -5.21 -2.15
CA HIS A 146 -3.76 -4.30 -1.93
C HIS A 146 -4.16 -3.06 -1.12
N ASN A 147 -5.38 -2.53 -1.29
CA ASN A 147 -5.86 -1.41 -0.49
C ASN A 147 -6.22 -1.83 0.94
N ILE A 148 -6.69 -3.07 1.14
CA ILE A 148 -6.85 -3.63 2.50
C ILE A 148 -5.47 -3.75 3.16
N GLN A 149 -4.45 -4.27 2.45
CA GLN A 149 -3.08 -4.36 2.97
C GLN A 149 -2.51 -2.97 3.33
N ASN A 150 -2.70 -1.97 2.47
CA ASN A 150 -2.29 -0.60 2.77
C ASN A 150 -3.02 -0.03 4.01
N ALA A 151 -4.32 -0.34 4.16
CA ALA A 151 -5.07 0.04 5.35
C ALA A 151 -4.56 -0.67 6.62
N LEU A 152 -4.18 -1.97 6.52
CA LEU A 152 -3.58 -2.69 7.64
C LEU A 152 -2.27 -2.07 8.11
N ALA A 153 -1.42 -1.60 7.19
CA ALA A 153 -0.20 -0.87 7.53
C ALA A 153 -0.51 0.40 8.34
N ALA A 154 -1.50 1.18 7.88
CA ALA A 154 -1.94 2.38 8.59
C ALA A 154 -2.56 2.05 9.96
N ILE A 155 -3.36 0.97 10.06
CA ILE A 155 -3.93 0.49 11.32
C ILE A 155 -2.83 0.04 12.29
N ALA A 156 -1.81 -0.68 11.80
CA ALA A 156 -0.68 -1.11 12.61
C ALA A 156 0.05 0.10 13.24
N VAL A 157 0.36 1.12 12.45
CA VAL A 157 0.96 2.36 12.96
C VAL A 157 0.02 3.07 13.95
N ALA A 158 -1.26 3.21 13.62
CA ALA A 158 -2.23 3.88 14.46
C ALA A 158 -2.39 3.18 15.81
N HIS A 159 -2.44 1.84 15.82
CA HIS A 159 -2.52 1.03 17.02
C HIS A 159 -1.28 1.21 17.92
N GLU A 160 -0.09 1.17 17.34
CA GLU A 160 1.17 1.39 18.04
C GLU A 160 1.29 2.81 18.63
N LEU A 161 0.62 3.78 18.02
CA LEU A 161 0.51 5.16 18.51
C LEU A 161 -0.72 5.38 19.41
N GLU A 162 -1.36 4.32 19.88
CA GLU A 162 -2.51 4.35 20.81
C GLU A 162 -3.72 5.13 20.29
N VAL A 163 -3.90 5.20 18.96
CA VAL A 163 -5.08 5.80 18.34
C VAL A 163 -6.29 4.89 18.58
N SER A 164 -7.39 5.44 19.06
CA SER A 164 -8.58 4.67 19.37
C SER A 164 -9.21 4.02 18.12
N ASP A 165 -9.80 2.82 18.28
CA ASP A 165 -10.49 2.08 17.21
C ASP A 165 -11.57 2.92 16.52
N VAL A 166 -12.28 3.76 17.30
CA VAL A 166 -13.30 4.67 16.78
C VAL A 166 -12.70 5.68 15.81
N ALA A 167 -11.54 6.23 16.13
CA ALA A 167 -10.83 7.18 15.27
C ALA A 167 -10.29 6.48 14.01
N ILE A 168 -9.72 5.27 14.14
CA ILE A 168 -9.25 4.44 13.03
C ILE A 168 -10.39 4.16 12.05
N LYS A 169 -11.51 3.60 12.53
CA LYS A 169 -12.71 3.31 11.71
C LYS A 169 -13.24 4.56 11.00
N LYS A 170 -13.31 5.67 11.74
CA LYS A 170 -13.79 6.94 11.17
C LYS A 170 -12.87 7.43 10.07
N ALA A 171 -11.55 7.40 10.28
CA ALA A 171 -10.57 7.85 9.29
C ALA A 171 -10.65 7.03 8.00
N LEU A 172 -10.65 5.69 8.11
CA LEU A 172 -10.71 4.79 6.97
C LEU A 172 -12.03 4.93 6.19
N ARG A 173 -13.17 5.06 6.88
CA ARG A 173 -14.48 5.25 6.24
C ARG A 173 -14.56 6.53 5.41
N HIS A 174 -13.83 7.59 5.79
CA HIS A 174 -13.85 8.88 5.11
C HIS A 174 -12.64 9.08 4.19
N PHE A 175 -11.80 8.08 4.06
CA PHE A 175 -10.64 8.17 3.17
C PHE A 175 -11.09 8.13 1.72
N GLN A 176 -10.80 9.20 0.99
CA GLN A 176 -11.22 9.39 -0.40
C GLN A 176 -10.18 8.93 -1.43
N GLY A 177 -9.06 8.38 -0.97
CA GLY A 177 -7.97 7.93 -1.83
C GLY A 177 -7.07 9.05 -2.36
N VAL A 178 -6.24 8.68 -3.31
CA VAL A 178 -5.28 9.54 -4.01
C VAL A 178 -5.66 9.58 -5.49
N HIS A 179 -5.45 10.71 -6.14
CA HIS A 179 -5.72 10.86 -7.57
C HIS A 179 -4.99 9.79 -8.38
N ARG A 180 -5.68 9.26 -9.39
CA ARG A 180 -5.17 8.21 -10.27
C ARG A 180 -4.78 6.91 -9.54
N ARG A 181 -5.42 6.60 -8.41
CA ARG A 181 -5.37 5.29 -7.74
C ARG A 181 -6.79 4.74 -7.67
N PHE A 182 -7.16 3.92 -8.65
CA PHE A 182 -8.50 3.38 -8.87
C PHE A 182 -9.60 4.47 -8.83
N THR A 183 -9.31 5.62 -9.45
CA THR A 183 -10.17 6.80 -9.39
C THR A 183 -11.34 6.66 -10.36
N LYS A 184 -12.57 6.63 -9.85
CA LYS A 184 -13.77 6.68 -10.68
C LYS A 184 -13.94 8.08 -11.27
N THR A 185 -13.68 8.22 -12.57
CA THR A 185 -13.75 9.50 -13.28
C THR A 185 -15.14 9.83 -13.78
N GLY A 186 -16.00 8.82 -13.93
CA GLY A 186 -17.38 9.03 -14.35
C GLY A 186 -18.15 7.76 -14.68
N VAL A 187 -19.44 7.94 -14.98
CA VAL A 187 -20.32 6.89 -15.51
C VAL A 187 -21.04 7.44 -16.73
N VAL A 188 -20.88 6.79 -17.87
CA VAL A 188 -21.53 7.17 -19.12
C VAL A 188 -22.25 5.96 -19.72
N ASN A 189 -23.56 6.05 -19.91
CA ASN A 189 -24.40 4.97 -20.47
C ASN A 189 -24.24 3.63 -19.71
N GLY A 190 -24.10 3.68 -18.37
CA GLY A 190 -23.89 2.49 -17.54
C GLY A 190 -22.45 1.95 -17.55
N ILE A 191 -21.52 2.61 -18.26
CA ILE A 191 -20.09 2.26 -18.27
C ILE A 191 -19.38 3.11 -17.23
N THR A 192 -18.82 2.46 -16.24
CA THR A 192 -17.94 3.13 -15.25
C THR A 192 -16.54 3.28 -15.83
N VAL A 193 -16.01 4.49 -15.79
CA VAL A 193 -14.64 4.82 -16.22
C VAL A 193 -13.76 5.01 -14.99
N ILE A 194 -12.66 4.27 -14.95
CA ILE A 194 -11.69 4.29 -13.85
C ILE A 194 -10.33 4.70 -14.42
N ASP A 195 -9.66 5.63 -13.76
CA ASP A 195 -8.29 6.04 -14.04
C ASP A 195 -7.36 5.52 -12.95
N ASP A 196 -6.29 4.83 -13.35
CA ASP A 196 -5.25 4.33 -12.46
C ASP A 196 -3.86 4.63 -13.04
N TYR A 197 -2.91 4.93 -12.20
CA TYR A 197 -1.52 5.22 -12.60
C TYR A 197 -0.67 3.95 -12.72
N GLY A 198 -1.23 2.78 -12.45
CA GLY A 198 -0.55 1.50 -12.54
C GLY A 198 0.16 1.34 -13.88
N HIS A 199 1.46 1.16 -13.84
CA HIS A 199 2.34 1.08 -15.00
C HIS A 199 3.38 -0.05 -14.89
N HIS A 200 3.39 -0.76 -13.77
CA HIS A 200 4.13 -2.01 -13.58
C HIS A 200 3.18 -3.21 -13.72
N PRO A 201 3.61 -4.38 -14.24
CA PRO A 201 2.74 -5.55 -14.41
C PRO A 201 2.00 -5.97 -13.13
N ILE A 202 2.67 -5.91 -11.98
CA ILE A 202 2.08 -6.24 -10.68
C ILE A 202 0.95 -5.28 -10.32
N GLU A 203 1.14 -3.97 -10.52
CA GLU A 203 0.11 -2.96 -10.29
C GLU A 203 -1.10 -3.18 -11.22
N ILE A 204 -0.85 -3.40 -12.51
CA ILE A 204 -1.89 -3.67 -13.51
C ILE A 204 -2.71 -4.90 -13.10
N LYS A 205 -2.04 -5.98 -12.71
CA LYS A 205 -2.70 -7.21 -12.24
C LYS A 205 -3.57 -6.96 -11.01
N ALA A 206 -3.09 -6.17 -10.04
CA ALA A 206 -3.84 -5.82 -8.85
C ALA A 206 -5.10 -4.99 -9.19
N VAL A 207 -4.97 -3.98 -10.06
CA VAL A 207 -6.07 -3.13 -10.52
C VAL A 207 -7.10 -3.92 -11.31
N LEU A 208 -6.68 -4.80 -12.22
CA LEU A 208 -7.59 -5.66 -12.98
C LEU A 208 -8.30 -6.67 -12.09
N LYS A 209 -7.62 -7.23 -11.09
CA LYS A 209 -8.24 -8.11 -10.08
C LYS A 209 -9.31 -7.35 -9.30
N ALA A 210 -9.03 -6.16 -8.80
CA ALA A 210 -9.99 -5.32 -8.09
C ALA A 210 -11.19 -4.96 -8.97
N SER A 211 -10.95 -4.65 -10.25
CA SER A 211 -12.01 -4.36 -11.21
C SER A 211 -12.93 -5.57 -11.45
N ARG A 212 -12.38 -6.78 -11.55
CA ARG A 212 -13.17 -8.02 -11.69
C ARG A 212 -13.98 -8.30 -10.42
N GLN A 213 -13.38 -8.14 -9.25
CA GLN A 213 -14.07 -8.30 -7.96
C GLN A 213 -15.28 -7.35 -7.84
N SER A 214 -15.15 -6.09 -8.27
CA SER A 214 -16.26 -5.12 -8.22
C SER A 214 -17.44 -5.45 -9.15
N LEU A 215 -17.22 -6.29 -10.16
CA LEU A 215 -18.23 -6.74 -11.11
C LEU A 215 -18.79 -8.13 -10.81
N GLU A 216 -18.33 -8.76 -9.73
CA GLU A 216 -18.79 -10.10 -9.36
C GLU A 216 -20.31 -10.15 -9.17
N GLY A 217 -20.96 -11.11 -9.81
CA GLY A 217 -22.42 -11.23 -9.79
C GLY A 217 -23.20 -10.24 -10.67
N THR A 218 -22.55 -9.28 -11.35
CA THR A 218 -23.22 -8.28 -12.19
C THR A 218 -23.35 -8.67 -13.66
N GLY A 219 -22.56 -9.65 -14.14
CA GLY A 219 -22.41 -9.98 -15.57
C GLY A 219 -21.67 -8.91 -16.39
N GLY A 220 -21.10 -7.91 -15.74
CA GLY A 220 -20.30 -6.85 -16.37
C GLY A 220 -18.98 -7.34 -16.96
N LYS A 221 -18.38 -6.52 -17.81
CA LYS A 221 -17.08 -6.78 -18.44
C LYS A 221 -16.07 -5.70 -18.07
N VAL A 222 -14.81 -6.10 -17.86
CA VAL A 222 -13.69 -5.18 -17.73
C VAL A 222 -13.07 -4.98 -19.12
N ILE A 223 -12.88 -3.72 -19.52
CA ILE A 223 -12.10 -3.33 -20.69
C ILE A 223 -10.91 -2.53 -20.18
N ALA A 224 -9.71 -3.08 -20.34
CA ALA A 224 -8.47 -2.41 -19.96
C ALA A 224 -7.90 -1.65 -21.15
N VAL A 225 -7.53 -0.39 -20.93
CA VAL A 225 -6.76 0.42 -21.86
C VAL A 225 -5.47 0.81 -21.15
N MET A 226 -4.34 0.35 -21.66
CA MET A 226 -3.03 0.54 -21.06
C MET A 226 -2.12 1.31 -22.01
N GLN A 227 -1.35 2.24 -21.46
CA GLN A 227 -0.23 2.87 -22.13
C GLN A 227 1.06 2.50 -21.38
N PRO A 228 1.97 1.71 -21.99
CA PRO A 228 3.24 1.39 -21.35
C PRO A 228 4.06 2.65 -21.06
N HIS A 229 4.79 2.62 -19.96
CA HIS A 229 5.68 3.71 -19.56
C HIS A 229 7.12 3.19 -19.41
N ARG A 230 8.08 3.88 -20.06
CA ARG A 230 9.50 3.55 -20.24
C ARG A 230 9.71 2.33 -21.16
N TYR A 231 10.58 2.51 -22.18
CA TYR A 231 10.96 1.43 -23.07
C TYR A 231 11.76 0.33 -22.36
N SER A 232 12.65 0.69 -21.45
CA SER A 232 13.43 -0.26 -20.66
C SER A 232 12.52 -1.24 -19.91
N ARG A 233 11.55 -0.72 -19.14
CA ARG A 233 10.59 -1.54 -18.40
C ARG A 233 9.80 -2.48 -19.32
N LEU A 234 9.34 -1.96 -20.48
CA LEU A 234 8.59 -2.80 -21.42
C LEU A 234 9.46 -3.92 -22.00
N CYS A 235 10.73 -3.65 -22.30
CA CYS A 235 11.66 -4.66 -22.80
C CYS A 235 12.01 -5.70 -21.74
N GLU A 236 12.22 -5.28 -20.50
CA GLU A 236 12.63 -6.15 -19.40
C GLU A 236 11.48 -7.03 -18.87
N LEU A 237 10.23 -6.53 -18.90
CA LEU A 237 9.06 -7.16 -18.29
C LEU A 237 7.98 -7.52 -19.32
N MET A 238 8.33 -7.77 -20.58
CA MET A 238 7.35 -8.05 -21.65
C MET A 238 6.48 -9.25 -21.33
N ASP A 239 7.06 -10.33 -20.84
CA ASP A 239 6.35 -11.56 -20.55
C ASP A 239 5.37 -11.38 -19.37
N GLU A 240 5.75 -10.59 -18.36
CA GLU A 240 4.91 -10.21 -17.23
C GLU A 240 3.75 -9.32 -17.68
N PHE A 241 3.99 -8.38 -18.61
CA PHE A 241 2.91 -7.59 -19.21
C PHE A 241 1.90 -8.44 -19.98
N CYS A 242 2.36 -9.46 -20.68
CA CYS A 242 1.49 -10.37 -21.44
C CYS A 242 0.63 -11.26 -20.52
N THR A 243 1.03 -11.47 -19.29
CA THR A 243 0.39 -12.37 -18.32
C THR A 243 -0.32 -11.66 -17.15
N SER A 244 -0.26 -10.32 -17.10
CA SER A 244 -0.87 -9.47 -16.06
C SER A 244 -2.39 -9.28 -16.18
#